data_c6a5febf680db396d6bb45027a8b086b
#
_entry.id   c6a5febf680db396d6bb45027a8b086b
#
_cell.length_a   1.000
_cell.length_b   1.000
_cell.length_c   1.000
_cell.angle_alpha   90.00
_cell.angle_beta   90.00
_cell.angle_gamma   90.00
#
_symmetry.space_group_name_H-M   'P 1'
#
loop_
_entity.id
_entity.type
_entity.pdbx_description
1 polymer ?
#
loop_
_entity_poly.entity_id
_entity_poly.type
_entity_poly.pdbx_seq_one_letter_code
_entity_poly.pdbx_strand_id
1 'polypeptide(L)'
;MTETYVRRLFDQYAGRYDAALTEHLHYRGPALLRDAVEAAMRAAKRPMHFRAMLDLGCGTGLAVAAFRAVADRLIGVDLSPAMIAQAESKGLYDRLMAGDLARFLAAESAAARQYDLAIAADVFVYVNDLAPIVSAVASVLTPDGILAFTVETHSGDGVKLLPTLRFAYGAEYLRAVIAAAGLTLRSLAAAAIRTENSIPVDGIVVVAMHQAGRGFA
;
A
#
# COMPACT_ATOMS: atom_id res chain seq x y z
N MET A 1 -9.42 -14.89 0.00
CA MET A 1 -9.46 -15.07 1.47
C MET A 1 -10.65 -14.30 2.03
N THR A 2 -11.28 -14.72 3.14
CA THR A 2 -12.40 -13.94 3.69
C THR A 2 -11.90 -12.81 4.58
N GLU A 3 -12.59 -11.68 4.57
CA GLU A 3 -12.33 -10.51 5.44
C GLU A 3 -12.24 -10.92 6.92
N THR A 4 -13.16 -11.76 7.39
CA THR A 4 -13.18 -12.25 8.76
C THR A 4 -11.93 -13.03 9.14
N TYR A 5 -11.38 -13.83 8.23
CA TYR A 5 -10.14 -14.58 8.48
C TYR A 5 -8.96 -13.62 8.63
N VAL A 6 -8.80 -12.69 7.68
CA VAL A 6 -7.70 -11.71 7.70
C VAL A 6 -7.75 -10.86 8.96
N ARG A 7 -8.93 -10.34 9.32
CA ARG A 7 -9.12 -9.55 10.55
C ARG A 7 -8.71 -10.33 11.80
N ARG A 8 -9.21 -11.57 11.98
CA ARG A 8 -8.86 -12.39 13.15
C ARG A 8 -7.37 -12.69 13.23
N LEU A 9 -6.74 -12.96 12.10
CA LEU A 9 -5.30 -13.19 12.03
C LEU A 9 -4.53 -11.99 12.59
N PHE A 10 -4.84 -10.79 12.12
CA PHE A 10 -4.15 -9.58 12.53
C PHE A 10 -4.54 -9.11 13.94
N ASP A 11 -5.80 -9.30 14.38
CA ASP A 11 -6.19 -9.04 15.77
C ASP A 11 -5.36 -9.86 16.77
N GLN A 12 -5.09 -11.13 16.46
CA GLN A 12 -4.26 -11.99 17.32
C GLN A 12 -2.77 -11.64 17.27
N TYR A 13 -2.33 -11.03 16.15
CA TYR A 13 -0.91 -10.80 15.90
C TYR A 13 -0.44 -9.40 16.32
N ALA A 14 -1.36 -8.46 16.54
CA ALA A 14 -1.08 -7.04 16.74
C ALA A 14 -0.06 -6.75 17.85
N GLY A 15 -0.16 -7.40 19.00
CA GLY A 15 0.74 -7.13 20.15
C GLY A 15 2.19 -7.56 19.95
N ARG A 16 2.51 -8.39 18.95
CA ARG A 16 3.86 -8.89 18.64
C ARG A 16 4.30 -8.59 17.20
N TYR A 17 3.49 -7.85 16.46
CA TYR A 17 3.67 -7.64 15.03
C TYR A 17 4.98 -6.91 14.71
N ASP A 18 5.25 -5.80 15.39
CA ASP A 18 6.44 -4.99 15.15
C ASP A 18 7.73 -5.78 15.41
N ALA A 19 7.83 -6.45 16.57
CA ALA A 19 8.98 -7.27 16.90
C ALA A 19 9.19 -8.39 15.87
N ALA A 20 8.11 -9.08 15.48
CA ALA A 20 8.20 -10.15 14.48
C ALA A 20 8.70 -9.65 13.12
N LEU A 21 8.22 -8.50 12.65
CA LEU A 21 8.64 -7.94 11.36
C LEU A 21 10.08 -7.37 11.40
N THR A 22 10.44 -6.67 12.47
CA THR A 22 11.75 -6.02 12.54
C THR A 22 12.88 -6.98 12.94
N GLU A 23 12.64 -7.88 13.89
CA GLU A 23 13.69 -8.75 14.46
C GLU A 23 13.83 -10.08 13.71
N HIS A 24 12.70 -10.63 13.20
CA HIS A 24 12.72 -11.99 12.63
C HIS A 24 12.59 -12.02 11.11
N LEU A 25 11.84 -11.09 10.51
CA LEU A 25 11.56 -11.10 9.07
C LEU A 25 12.43 -10.13 8.26
N HIS A 26 13.24 -9.32 8.89
CA HIS A 26 14.04 -8.27 8.21
C HIS A 26 13.22 -7.50 7.19
N TYR A 27 12.02 -7.06 7.62
CA TYR A 27 11.03 -6.43 6.75
C TYR A 27 11.52 -5.11 6.17
N ARG A 28 11.52 -5.02 4.84
CA ARG A 28 12.04 -3.89 4.09
C ARG A 28 10.97 -3.05 3.40
N GLY A 29 9.69 -3.47 3.48
CA GLY A 29 8.58 -2.81 2.78
C GLY A 29 8.55 -1.29 2.92
N PRO A 30 8.63 -0.73 4.15
CA PRO A 30 8.65 0.72 4.36
C PRO A 30 9.79 1.45 3.65
N ALA A 31 11.01 0.93 3.75
CA ALA A 31 12.19 1.52 3.11
C ALA A 31 12.10 1.44 1.58
N LEU A 32 11.71 0.27 1.05
CA LEU A 32 11.54 0.07 -0.38
C LEU A 32 10.48 1.00 -0.98
N LEU A 33 9.35 1.20 -0.29
CA LEU A 33 8.31 2.15 -0.72
C LEU A 33 8.83 3.58 -0.68
N ARG A 34 9.52 3.95 0.40
CA ARG A 34 10.10 5.30 0.53
C ARG A 34 11.06 5.62 -0.60
N ASP A 35 12.01 4.71 -0.87
CA ASP A 35 13.02 4.87 -1.92
C ASP A 35 12.37 4.96 -3.32
N ALA A 36 11.36 4.11 -3.59
CA ALA A 36 10.67 4.09 -4.86
C ALA A 36 9.84 5.36 -5.10
N VAL A 37 9.13 5.86 -4.08
CA VAL A 37 8.38 7.12 -4.14
C VAL A 37 9.34 8.30 -4.33
N GLU A 38 10.45 8.35 -3.59
CA GLU A 38 11.47 9.39 -3.74
C GLU A 38 12.07 9.40 -5.15
N ALA A 39 12.39 8.25 -5.72
CA ALA A 39 12.88 8.14 -7.09
C ALA A 39 11.86 8.66 -8.11
N ALA A 40 10.56 8.34 -7.93
CA ALA A 40 9.49 8.83 -8.79
C ALA A 40 9.32 10.35 -8.70
N MET A 41 9.35 10.92 -7.47
CA MET A 41 9.26 12.37 -7.25
C MET A 41 10.45 13.10 -7.87
N ARG A 42 11.67 12.56 -7.71
CA ARG A 42 12.88 13.10 -8.33
C ARG A 42 12.81 13.08 -9.85
N ALA A 43 12.36 11.97 -10.44
CA ALA A 43 12.16 11.85 -11.90
C ALA A 43 11.12 12.85 -12.43
N ALA A 44 10.08 13.12 -11.64
CA ALA A 44 9.06 14.13 -11.94
C ALA A 44 9.51 15.58 -11.64
N LYS A 45 10.72 15.79 -11.10
CA LYS A 45 11.24 17.09 -10.62
C LYS A 45 10.31 17.77 -9.59
N ARG A 46 9.71 16.98 -8.71
CA ARG A 46 8.79 17.44 -7.66
C ARG A 46 9.43 17.25 -6.27
N PRO A 47 9.13 18.13 -5.30
CA PRO A 47 9.62 17.98 -3.95
C PRO A 47 8.98 16.74 -3.30
N MET A 48 9.71 16.08 -2.40
CA MET A 48 9.22 14.96 -1.60
C MET A 48 8.37 15.49 -0.44
N HIS A 49 7.17 15.97 -0.76
CA HIS A 49 6.23 16.55 0.18
C HIS A 49 4.80 16.29 -0.26
N PHE A 50 3.92 15.89 0.68
CA PHE A 50 2.54 15.48 0.45
C PHE A 50 1.61 16.19 1.45
N ARG A 51 0.59 16.89 0.96
CA ARG A 51 -0.42 17.55 1.81
C ARG A 51 -1.30 16.53 2.53
N ALA A 52 -1.63 15.43 1.86
CA ALA A 52 -2.39 14.34 2.44
C ALA A 52 -1.88 12.99 1.91
N MET A 53 -1.58 12.10 2.84
CA MET A 53 -1.14 10.75 2.55
C MET A 53 -2.10 9.73 3.15
N LEU A 54 -2.37 8.67 2.39
CA LEU A 54 -3.20 7.55 2.78
C LEU A 54 -2.35 6.29 2.93
N ASP A 55 -2.46 5.62 4.08
CA ASP A 55 -1.82 4.34 4.37
C ASP A 55 -2.90 3.25 4.42
N LEU A 56 -2.96 2.45 3.37
CA LEU A 56 -3.93 1.39 3.16
C LEU A 56 -3.43 0.10 3.81
N GLY A 57 -4.20 -0.46 4.75
CA GLY A 57 -3.75 -1.57 5.58
C GLY A 57 -2.57 -1.15 6.46
N CYS A 58 -2.74 -0.06 7.18
CA CYS A 58 -1.66 0.60 7.91
C CYS A 58 -1.04 -0.24 9.04
N GLY A 59 -1.72 -1.33 9.44
CA GLY A 59 -1.27 -2.18 10.53
C GLY A 59 -1.00 -1.36 11.79
N THR A 60 0.17 -1.58 12.36
CA THR A 60 0.65 -0.83 13.54
C THR A 60 1.34 0.50 13.19
N GLY A 61 1.38 0.89 11.91
CA GLY A 61 2.01 2.14 11.46
C GLY A 61 3.51 2.05 11.16
N LEU A 62 4.03 0.86 10.84
CA LEU A 62 5.47 0.71 10.50
C LEU A 62 5.84 1.46 9.22
N ALA A 63 4.96 1.43 8.20
CA ALA A 63 5.26 2.06 6.92
C ALA A 63 5.22 3.59 7.02
N VAL A 64 4.24 4.14 7.74
CA VAL A 64 4.04 5.59 7.83
C VAL A 64 5.19 6.30 8.55
N ALA A 65 5.88 5.62 9.47
CA ALA A 65 7.04 6.21 10.16
C ALA A 65 8.09 6.72 9.17
N ALA A 66 8.28 6.04 8.03
CA ALA A 66 9.21 6.46 6.98
C ALA A 66 8.74 7.73 6.24
N PHE A 67 7.46 8.11 6.33
CA PHE A 67 6.87 9.21 5.57
C PHE A 67 6.44 10.40 6.44
N ARG A 68 6.41 10.25 7.79
CA ARG A 68 5.89 11.32 8.69
C ARG A 68 6.52 12.70 8.43
N ALA A 69 7.80 12.77 8.17
CA ALA A 69 8.52 14.03 7.97
C ALA A 69 8.21 14.73 6.62
N VAL A 70 7.50 14.06 5.71
CA VAL A 70 7.21 14.55 4.35
C VAL A 70 5.72 14.64 4.04
N ALA A 71 4.86 14.41 5.03
CA ALA A 71 3.41 14.50 4.86
C ALA A 71 2.81 15.41 5.93
N ASP A 72 1.95 16.36 5.52
CA ASP A 72 1.25 17.25 6.44
C ASP A 72 0.17 16.50 7.21
N ARG A 73 -0.61 15.66 6.51
CA ARG A 73 -1.66 14.82 7.09
C ARG A 73 -1.48 13.38 6.69
N LEU A 74 -1.59 12.49 7.68
CA LEU A 74 -1.48 11.05 7.54
C LEU A 74 -2.78 10.38 7.99
N ILE A 75 -3.40 9.66 7.07
CA ILE A 75 -4.63 8.93 7.30
C ILE A 75 -4.33 7.43 7.15
N GLY A 76 -4.67 6.63 8.14
CA GLY A 76 -4.51 5.18 8.12
C GLY A 76 -5.84 4.46 8.17
N VAL A 77 -5.93 3.35 7.45
CA VAL A 77 -7.05 2.41 7.54
C VAL A 77 -6.53 0.99 7.62
N ASP A 78 -7.08 0.21 8.53
CA ASP A 78 -6.78 -1.22 8.66
C ASP A 78 -8.03 -2.01 9.03
N LEU A 79 -8.09 -3.27 8.58
CA LEU A 79 -9.22 -4.15 8.86
C LEU A 79 -9.30 -4.57 10.33
N SER A 80 -8.15 -4.61 11.03
CA SER A 80 -8.00 -5.05 12.42
C SER A 80 -8.11 -3.87 13.40
N PRO A 81 -9.14 -3.83 14.28
CA PRO A 81 -9.20 -2.86 15.36
C PRO A 81 -7.99 -2.94 16.31
N ALA A 82 -7.43 -4.13 16.52
CA ALA A 82 -6.26 -4.30 17.37
C ALA A 82 -5.00 -3.67 16.76
N MET A 83 -4.83 -3.75 15.44
CA MET A 83 -3.76 -3.04 14.72
C MET A 83 -3.93 -1.52 14.84
N ILE A 84 -5.16 -1.02 14.64
CA ILE A 84 -5.47 0.41 14.78
C ILE A 84 -5.12 0.91 16.19
N ALA A 85 -5.47 0.17 17.24
CA ALA A 85 -5.12 0.55 18.61
C ALA A 85 -3.59 0.65 18.83
N GLN A 86 -2.80 -0.23 18.20
CA GLN A 86 -1.34 -0.13 18.23
C GLN A 86 -0.84 1.10 17.45
N ALA A 87 -1.41 1.39 16.28
CA ALA A 87 -1.07 2.57 15.48
C ALA A 87 -1.39 3.88 16.23
N GLU A 88 -2.54 3.94 16.91
CA GLU A 88 -2.96 5.07 17.75
C GLU A 88 -1.93 5.37 18.85
N SER A 89 -1.41 4.33 19.52
CA SER A 89 -0.43 4.49 20.58
C SER A 89 0.87 5.16 20.14
N LYS A 90 1.20 5.11 18.85
CA LYS A 90 2.41 5.73 18.27
C LYS A 90 2.24 7.22 17.94
N GLY A 91 1.00 7.72 17.85
CA GLY A 91 0.70 9.12 17.59
C GLY A 91 1.21 9.65 16.23
N LEU A 92 1.34 8.79 15.22
CA LEU A 92 1.88 9.15 13.91
C LEU A 92 0.81 9.63 12.93
N TYR A 93 -0.44 9.25 13.13
CA TYR A 93 -1.55 9.55 12.23
C TYR A 93 -2.43 10.68 12.74
N ASP A 94 -2.96 11.46 11.81
CA ASP A 94 -3.95 12.49 12.08
C ASP A 94 -5.37 11.91 12.10
N ARG A 95 -5.58 10.77 11.43
CA ARG A 95 -6.84 10.00 11.45
C ARG A 95 -6.57 8.53 11.23
N LEU A 96 -7.18 7.69 12.05
CA LEU A 96 -7.17 6.23 11.92
C LEU A 96 -8.60 5.71 11.82
N MET A 97 -8.79 4.65 11.03
CA MET A 97 -10.07 3.98 10.88
C MET A 97 -9.90 2.46 10.84
N ALA A 98 -10.69 1.75 11.67
CA ALA A 98 -10.84 0.31 11.54
C ALA A 98 -11.93 0.00 10.52
N GLY A 99 -11.62 -0.73 9.45
CA GLY A 99 -12.59 -1.09 8.43
C GLY A 99 -12.01 -1.66 7.15
N ASP A 100 -12.92 -2.10 6.29
CA ASP A 100 -12.61 -2.61 4.95
C ASP A 100 -12.15 -1.49 4.01
N LEU A 101 -11.11 -1.76 3.21
CA LEU A 101 -10.50 -0.78 2.31
C LEU A 101 -11.46 -0.26 1.23
N ALA A 102 -12.27 -1.15 0.65
CA ALA A 102 -13.17 -0.74 -0.44
C ALA A 102 -14.28 0.18 0.09
N ARG A 103 -14.84 -0.14 1.26
CA ARG A 103 -15.84 0.71 1.92
C ARG A 103 -15.24 2.04 2.35
N PHE A 104 -14.03 2.03 2.88
CA PHE A 104 -13.32 3.25 3.26
C PHE A 104 -13.11 4.16 2.03
N LEU A 105 -12.53 3.62 0.95
CA LEU A 105 -12.25 4.38 -0.27
C LEU A 105 -13.52 4.92 -0.92
N ALA A 106 -14.62 4.15 -0.92
CA ALA A 106 -15.92 4.62 -1.41
C ALA A 106 -16.44 5.82 -0.59
N ALA A 107 -16.28 5.79 0.74
CA ALA A 107 -16.67 6.90 1.61
C ALA A 107 -15.78 8.14 1.41
N GLU A 108 -14.47 7.96 1.21
CA GLU A 108 -13.54 9.05 0.91
C GLU A 108 -13.87 9.71 -0.44
N SER A 109 -14.16 8.90 -1.46
CA SER A 109 -14.56 9.37 -2.78
C SER A 109 -15.91 10.13 -2.73
N ALA A 110 -16.91 9.60 -2.04
CA ALA A 110 -18.21 10.26 -1.85
C ALA A 110 -18.08 11.60 -1.10
N ALA A 111 -17.10 11.72 -0.22
CA ALA A 111 -16.78 12.95 0.50
C ALA A 111 -15.84 13.90 -0.29
N ALA A 112 -15.53 13.58 -1.54
CA ALA A 112 -14.59 14.31 -2.41
C ALA A 112 -13.21 14.56 -1.75
N ARG A 113 -12.76 13.66 -0.88
CA ARG A 113 -11.44 13.75 -0.27
C ARG A 113 -10.38 13.21 -1.22
N GLN A 114 -9.26 13.89 -1.28
CA GLN A 114 -8.17 13.57 -2.19
C GLN A 114 -6.83 13.47 -1.47
N TYR A 115 -5.95 12.63 -2.03
CA TYR A 115 -4.64 12.29 -1.47
C TYR A 115 -3.55 12.46 -2.52
N ASP A 116 -2.42 13.05 -2.11
CA ASP A 116 -1.25 13.21 -2.98
C ASP A 116 -0.42 11.92 -3.05
N LEU A 117 -0.51 11.07 -2.02
CA LEU A 117 0.14 9.77 -1.94
C LEU A 117 -0.78 8.75 -1.27
N ALA A 118 -0.94 7.59 -1.86
CA ALA A 118 -1.48 6.39 -1.24
C ALA A 118 -0.41 5.31 -1.22
N ILE A 119 -0.17 4.67 -0.07
CA ILE A 119 0.73 3.52 0.05
C ILE A 119 -0.02 2.28 0.52
N ALA A 120 0.49 1.10 0.15
CA ALA A 120 0.05 -0.20 0.68
C ALA A 120 1.28 -1.12 0.84
N ALA A 121 1.74 -1.28 2.08
CA ALA A 121 2.93 -2.05 2.41
C ALA A 121 2.56 -3.47 2.84
N ASP A 122 2.74 -4.47 1.98
CA ASP A 122 2.47 -5.90 2.22
C ASP A 122 0.99 -6.21 2.54
N VAL A 123 0.07 -5.45 1.94
CA VAL A 123 -1.38 -5.51 2.16
C VAL A 123 -2.10 -6.27 1.06
N PHE A 124 -1.77 -5.96 -0.18
CA PHE A 124 -2.47 -6.50 -1.34
C PHE A 124 -2.26 -8.01 -1.52
N VAL A 125 -1.29 -8.59 -0.87
CA VAL A 125 -1.08 -10.05 -0.81
C VAL A 125 -2.29 -10.82 -0.22
N TYR A 126 -3.25 -10.14 0.39
CA TYR A 126 -4.50 -10.72 0.88
C TYR A 126 -5.70 -10.48 -0.04
N VAL A 127 -5.50 -9.79 -1.16
CA VAL A 127 -6.55 -9.41 -2.13
C VAL A 127 -6.42 -10.26 -3.39
N ASN A 128 -7.45 -11.04 -3.75
CA ASN A 128 -7.40 -11.91 -4.93
C ASN A 128 -7.39 -11.13 -6.26
N ASP A 129 -8.15 -10.06 -6.34
CA ASP A 129 -8.26 -9.22 -7.54
C ASP A 129 -7.97 -7.75 -7.17
N LEU A 130 -6.90 -7.20 -7.75
CA LEU A 130 -6.47 -5.82 -7.47
C LEU A 130 -7.23 -4.77 -8.30
N ALA A 131 -7.93 -5.15 -9.36
CA ALA A 131 -8.55 -4.17 -10.25
C ALA A 131 -9.56 -3.26 -9.52
N PRO A 132 -10.50 -3.79 -8.69
CA PRO A 132 -11.44 -2.94 -7.97
C PRO A 132 -10.76 -1.99 -6.97
N ILE A 133 -9.79 -2.50 -6.21
CA ILE A 133 -9.14 -1.69 -5.17
C ILE A 133 -8.22 -0.61 -5.76
N VAL A 134 -7.47 -0.93 -6.82
CA VAL A 134 -6.61 0.05 -7.52
C VAL A 134 -7.45 1.13 -8.19
N SER A 135 -8.59 0.77 -8.80
CA SER A 135 -9.54 1.74 -9.35
C SER A 135 -10.12 2.65 -8.26
N ALA A 136 -10.50 2.09 -7.10
CA ALA A 136 -10.99 2.88 -5.97
C ALA A 136 -9.92 3.83 -5.42
N VAL A 137 -8.65 3.40 -5.35
CA VAL A 137 -7.54 4.29 -4.97
C VAL A 137 -7.37 5.40 -5.99
N ALA A 138 -7.41 5.09 -7.29
CA ALA A 138 -7.28 6.11 -8.34
C ALA A 138 -8.36 7.21 -8.21
N SER A 139 -9.58 6.86 -7.80
CA SER A 139 -10.68 7.83 -7.64
C SER A 139 -10.48 8.83 -6.48
N VAL A 140 -9.58 8.55 -5.54
CA VAL A 140 -9.27 9.44 -4.41
C VAL A 140 -7.87 10.07 -4.52
N LEU A 141 -7.14 9.81 -5.60
CA LEU A 141 -5.86 10.50 -5.84
C LEU A 141 -6.08 11.88 -6.46
N THR A 142 -5.27 12.84 -6.04
CA THR A 142 -5.16 14.13 -6.73
C THR A 142 -4.62 13.93 -8.15
N PRO A 143 -4.80 14.89 -9.08
CA PRO A 143 -3.98 14.95 -10.28
C PRO A 143 -2.49 14.91 -9.92
N ASP A 144 -1.72 14.06 -10.61
CA ASP A 144 -0.32 13.73 -10.28
C ASP A 144 -0.10 13.05 -8.91
N GLY A 145 -1.16 12.61 -8.24
CA GLY A 145 -1.09 11.79 -7.04
C GLY A 145 -0.47 10.42 -7.32
N ILE A 146 0.16 9.84 -6.32
CA ILE A 146 0.93 8.60 -6.42
C ILE A 146 0.24 7.48 -5.67
N LEU A 147 0.17 6.29 -6.28
CA LEU A 147 -0.05 5.01 -5.63
C LEU A 147 1.27 4.25 -5.60
N ALA A 148 1.73 3.84 -4.41
CA ALA A 148 2.89 2.98 -4.25
C ALA A 148 2.56 1.78 -3.37
N PHE A 149 2.91 0.56 -3.81
CA PHE A 149 2.61 -0.64 -3.04
C PHE A 149 3.64 -1.76 -3.26
N THR A 150 3.66 -2.69 -2.34
CA THR A 150 4.44 -3.93 -2.45
C THR A 150 3.51 -5.13 -2.58
N VAL A 151 3.91 -6.12 -3.38
CA VAL A 151 3.23 -7.41 -3.53
C VAL A 151 4.25 -8.54 -3.64
N GLU A 152 3.87 -9.77 -3.26
CA GLU A 152 4.62 -10.96 -3.64
C GLU A 152 4.46 -11.23 -5.14
N THR A 153 5.46 -11.84 -5.76
CA THR A 153 5.46 -12.10 -7.21
C THR A 153 5.71 -13.55 -7.55
N HIS A 154 5.40 -13.91 -8.79
CA HIS A 154 5.75 -15.18 -9.41
C HIS A 154 6.09 -14.97 -10.90
N SER A 155 6.78 -15.95 -11.50
CA SER A 155 7.26 -15.86 -12.89
C SER A 155 6.19 -16.06 -13.97
N GLY A 156 4.95 -16.44 -13.59
CA GLY A 156 3.83 -16.64 -14.53
C GLY A 156 2.95 -15.41 -14.66
N ASP A 157 1.90 -15.55 -15.46
CA ASP A 157 0.88 -14.52 -15.66
C ASP A 157 -0.23 -14.59 -14.57
N GLY A 158 -0.95 -13.48 -14.40
CA GLY A 158 -2.14 -13.40 -13.55
C GLY A 158 -1.84 -13.42 -12.06
N VAL A 159 -2.73 -14.06 -11.30
CA VAL A 159 -2.72 -14.11 -9.83
C VAL A 159 -2.63 -15.55 -9.37
N LYS A 160 -1.78 -15.82 -8.39
CA LYS A 160 -1.58 -17.17 -7.83
C LYS A 160 -1.71 -17.13 -6.32
N LEU A 161 -2.51 -18.04 -5.76
CA LEU A 161 -2.53 -18.28 -4.32
C LEU A 161 -1.36 -19.20 -3.94
N LEU A 162 -0.51 -18.72 -3.03
CA LEU A 162 0.64 -19.45 -2.53
C LEU A 162 0.26 -20.38 -1.35
N PRO A 163 1.08 -21.39 -1.02
CA PRO A 163 0.88 -22.22 0.18
C PRO A 163 0.85 -21.42 1.49
N THR A 164 1.45 -20.22 1.50
CA THR A 164 1.42 -19.26 2.61
C THR A 164 0.07 -18.59 2.82
N LEU A 165 -0.94 -18.92 2.01
CA LEU A 165 -2.23 -18.25 1.95
C LEU A 165 -2.13 -16.75 1.61
N ARG A 166 -1.12 -16.37 0.82
CA ARG A 166 -0.97 -15.04 0.24
C ARG A 166 -1.06 -15.13 -1.28
N PHE A 167 -1.52 -14.07 -1.91
CA PHE A 167 -1.55 -13.95 -3.36
C PHE A 167 -0.24 -13.36 -3.86
N ALA A 168 0.29 -13.97 -4.91
CA ALA A 168 1.40 -13.45 -5.70
C ALA A 168 0.91 -13.05 -7.09
N TYR A 169 1.54 -12.05 -7.69
CA TYR A 169 1.08 -11.43 -8.93
C TYR A 169 2.16 -11.44 -10.00
N GLY A 170 1.75 -11.77 -11.22
CA GLY A 170 2.59 -11.63 -12.40
C GLY A 170 2.76 -10.15 -12.80
N ALA A 171 3.91 -9.80 -13.36
CA ALA A 171 4.22 -8.42 -13.73
C ALA A 171 3.23 -7.85 -14.76
N GLU A 172 2.81 -8.64 -15.74
CA GLU A 172 1.86 -8.19 -16.77
C GLU A 172 0.46 -7.95 -16.23
N TYR A 173 0.02 -8.76 -15.24
CA TYR A 173 -1.24 -8.49 -14.52
C TYR A 173 -1.19 -7.13 -13.82
N LEU A 174 -0.09 -6.81 -13.13
CA LEU A 174 0.06 -5.53 -12.46
C LEU A 174 0.02 -4.35 -13.44
N ARG A 175 0.70 -4.48 -14.60
CA ARG A 175 0.65 -3.46 -15.66
C ARG A 175 -0.77 -3.24 -16.16
N ALA A 176 -1.49 -4.32 -16.43
CA ALA A 176 -2.87 -4.26 -16.92
C ALA A 176 -3.81 -3.59 -15.91
N VAL A 177 -3.74 -3.95 -14.62
CA VAL A 177 -4.54 -3.36 -13.55
C VAL A 177 -4.27 -1.86 -13.38
N ILE A 178 -3.00 -1.45 -13.40
CA ILE A 178 -2.61 -0.03 -13.30
C ILE A 178 -3.16 0.76 -14.49
N ALA A 179 -3.00 0.24 -15.71
CA ALA A 179 -3.49 0.90 -16.91
C ALA A 179 -5.03 1.00 -16.94
N ALA A 180 -5.74 -0.07 -16.56
CA ALA A 180 -7.20 -0.10 -16.49
C ALA A 180 -7.78 0.90 -15.48
N ALA A 181 -7.04 1.20 -14.40
CA ALA A 181 -7.41 2.23 -13.42
C ALA A 181 -7.09 3.66 -13.88
N GLY A 182 -6.59 3.88 -15.10
CA GLY A 182 -6.21 5.20 -15.62
C GLY A 182 -4.93 5.76 -15.01
N LEU A 183 -4.13 4.91 -14.36
CA LEU A 183 -2.84 5.29 -13.77
C LEU A 183 -1.70 5.04 -14.77
N THR A 184 -0.66 5.85 -14.70
CA THR A 184 0.59 5.63 -15.45
C THR A 184 1.60 4.93 -14.56
N LEU A 185 2.06 3.76 -14.97
CA LEU A 185 3.13 3.04 -14.28
C LEU A 185 4.44 3.85 -14.37
N ARG A 186 5.07 4.13 -13.22
CA ARG A 186 6.36 4.82 -13.12
C ARG A 186 7.49 3.86 -12.82
N SER A 187 7.24 2.86 -11.98
CA SER A 187 8.20 1.83 -11.63
C SER A 187 7.50 0.51 -11.31
N LEU A 188 8.13 -0.57 -11.74
CA LEU A 188 7.79 -1.94 -11.37
C LEU A 188 9.12 -2.65 -11.16
N ALA A 189 9.59 -2.67 -9.91
CA ALA A 189 10.93 -3.11 -9.56
C ALA A 189 10.88 -4.38 -8.69
N ALA A 190 11.59 -5.42 -9.11
CA ALA A 190 11.75 -6.62 -8.28
C ALA A 190 12.58 -6.30 -7.03
N ALA A 191 12.14 -6.81 -5.88
CA ALA A 191 12.84 -6.66 -4.60
C ALA A 191 12.49 -7.80 -3.65
N ALA A 192 13.43 -8.17 -2.78
CA ALA A 192 13.12 -8.97 -1.62
C ALA A 192 12.44 -8.08 -0.58
N ILE A 193 11.15 -8.34 -0.29
CA ILE A 193 10.34 -7.52 0.61
C ILE A 193 10.65 -7.83 2.08
N ARG A 194 10.88 -9.09 2.37
CA ARG A 194 11.23 -9.64 3.69
C ARG A 194 11.97 -10.96 3.55
N THR A 195 12.37 -11.53 4.67
CA THR A 195 12.96 -12.87 4.73
C THR A 195 12.07 -13.78 5.58
N GLU A 196 11.73 -14.96 5.10
CA GLU A 196 11.01 -16.01 5.85
C GLU A 196 11.91 -17.24 5.95
N ASN A 197 12.18 -17.74 7.16
CA ASN A 197 13.10 -18.85 7.40
C ASN A 197 14.46 -18.69 6.69
N SER A 198 15.03 -17.49 6.74
CA SER A 198 16.28 -17.09 6.07
C SER A 198 16.22 -17.12 4.53
N ILE A 199 15.05 -17.30 3.93
CA ILE A 199 14.86 -17.26 2.47
C ILE A 199 14.22 -15.91 2.11
N PRO A 200 14.80 -15.16 1.16
CA PRO A 200 14.18 -13.94 0.66
C PRO A 200 12.81 -14.23 0.01
N VAL A 201 11.82 -13.42 0.34
CA VAL A 201 10.50 -13.45 -0.31
C VAL A 201 10.52 -12.48 -1.48
N ASP A 202 10.45 -13.05 -2.68
CA ASP A 202 10.44 -12.28 -3.91
C ASP A 202 9.16 -11.46 -4.05
N GLY A 203 9.33 -10.19 -4.37
CA GLY A 203 8.22 -9.28 -4.57
C GLY A 203 8.51 -8.21 -5.60
N ILE A 204 7.52 -7.38 -5.80
CA ILE A 204 7.56 -6.22 -6.68
C ILE A 204 7.15 -4.99 -5.90
N VAL A 205 7.93 -3.92 -6.04
CA VAL A 205 7.55 -2.57 -5.65
C VAL A 205 6.97 -1.86 -6.86
N VAL A 206 5.72 -1.43 -6.75
CA VAL A 206 5.00 -0.72 -7.80
C VAL A 206 4.85 0.74 -7.43
N VAL A 207 5.13 1.63 -8.37
CA VAL A 207 4.79 3.06 -8.29
C VAL A 207 4.01 3.44 -9.53
N ALA A 208 2.80 3.96 -9.34
CA ALA A 208 1.95 4.47 -10.39
C ALA A 208 1.48 5.89 -10.06
N MET A 209 1.21 6.69 -11.07
CA MET A 209 0.82 8.09 -10.92
C MET A 209 -0.50 8.35 -11.64
N HIS A 210 -1.39 9.06 -10.98
CA HIS A 210 -2.61 9.55 -11.60
C HIS A 210 -2.26 10.63 -12.62
N GLN A 211 -2.70 10.47 -13.88
CA GLN A 211 -2.45 11.51 -14.88
C GLN A 211 -3.27 12.75 -14.54
N ALA A 212 -2.63 13.91 -14.53
CA ALA A 212 -3.37 15.16 -14.65
C ALA A 212 -4.22 15.08 -15.92
N GLY A 213 -5.53 15.20 -15.80
CA GLY A 213 -6.40 15.26 -16.98
C GLY A 213 -5.80 16.27 -17.95
N ARG A 214 -5.45 15.85 -19.16
CA ARG A 214 -5.15 16.81 -20.23
C ARG A 214 -6.46 17.55 -20.44
N GLY A 215 -6.57 18.75 -19.88
CA GLY A 215 -7.65 19.64 -20.24
C GLY A 215 -7.67 19.70 -21.76
N PHE A 216 -8.76 19.29 -22.34
CA PHE A 216 -9.03 19.60 -23.76
C PHE A 216 -9.09 21.14 -23.83
N ALA A 217 -8.02 21.71 -24.38
CA ALA A 217 -8.01 23.12 -24.77
C ALA A 217 -8.79 23.26 -26.08
#